data_7839ca780c3df97faf2235d39e40c0b6
#
_entry.id   7839ca780c3df97faf2235d39e40c0b6
#
_cell.length_a   1.000
_cell.length_b   1.000
_cell.length_c   1.000
_cell.angle_alpha   90.00
_cell.angle_beta   90.00
_cell.angle_gamma   90.00
#
_symmetry.space_group_name_H-M   'P 1'
#
loop_
_entity.id
_entity.type
_entity.pdbx_description
1 polymer ?
#
loop_
_entity_poly.entity_id
_entity_poly.type
_entity_poly.pdbx_seq_one_letter_code
_entity_poly.pdbx_strand_id
1 'polypeptide(L)'
;MTNTTVTVVDYGASNLRSVARAVEKLGHSVEITDNPENVLKAKAVIFPGQGASESAMKALHQKNLVVPLKEVINKGVPFFGVCLGLQLLFDSSEEGVTPCLGLAHGKTILLPERVKRPHMGWNQVSLRYKHHLFEGIKDNSYFYFVHSYYGVPDDQSMVLGTTDYGIEFCSVLAVDNLVATQFHPEKSGALGVRLYQNFLEYMVKGTSRG
;
A
#
# COMPACT_ATOMS: atom_id res chain seq x y z
N MET A 1 14.39 -18.63 -10.09
CA MET A 1 13.75 -17.65 -9.22
C MET A 1 13.12 -18.40 -8.05
N THR A 2 13.42 -18.05 -6.81
CA THR A 2 12.77 -18.69 -5.65
C THR A 2 11.30 -18.24 -5.63
N ASN A 3 10.40 -19.19 -5.79
CA ASN A 3 8.95 -18.96 -5.72
C ASN A 3 8.60 -18.62 -4.27
N THR A 4 8.21 -17.37 -4.02
CA THR A 4 7.73 -16.93 -2.70
C THR A 4 6.21 -16.83 -2.75
N THR A 5 5.54 -17.38 -1.76
CA THR A 5 4.09 -17.17 -1.60
C THR A 5 3.87 -15.79 -1.00
N VAL A 6 3.12 -14.95 -1.71
CA VAL A 6 2.71 -13.62 -1.27
C VAL A 6 1.30 -13.70 -0.71
N THR A 7 1.11 -13.21 0.49
CA THR A 7 -0.20 -13.17 1.15
C THR A 7 -0.91 -11.87 0.79
N VAL A 8 -2.08 -11.97 0.17
CA VAL A 8 -2.98 -10.83 -0.11
C VAL A 8 -4.11 -10.86 0.90
N VAL A 9 -4.23 -9.81 1.71
CA VAL A 9 -5.19 -9.76 2.81
C VAL A 9 -6.59 -9.46 2.28
N ASP A 10 -7.55 -10.33 2.61
CA ASP A 10 -8.97 -10.22 2.27
C ASP A 10 -9.81 -9.83 3.49
N TYR A 11 -10.03 -8.56 3.69
CA TYR A 11 -11.00 -8.09 4.68
C TYR A 11 -12.37 -7.72 4.06
N GLY A 12 -12.60 -8.09 2.80
CA GLY A 12 -13.78 -7.73 2.01
C GLY A 12 -13.51 -6.62 1.00
N ALA A 13 -12.24 -6.29 0.76
CA ALA A 13 -11.87 -5.32 -0.27
C ALA A 13 -12.12 -5.88 -1.68
N SER A 14 -12.51 -5.01 -2.59
CA SER A 14 -12.62 -5.35 -4.02
C SER A 14 -11.24 -5.36 -4.69
N ASN A 15 -11.16 -5.96 -5.90
CA ASN A 15 -9.98 -5.95 -6.77
C ASN A 15 -8.78 -6.82 -6.32
N LEU A 16 -8.95 -7.70 -5.32
CA LEU A 16 -7.89 -8.61 -4.85
C LEU A 16 -7.32 -9.47 -5.99
N ARG A 17 -8.20 -9.93 -6.91
CA ARG A 17 -7.78 -10.75 -8.05
C ARG A 17 -6.88 -10.03 -9.04
N SER A 18 -7.02 -8.70 -9.19
CA SER A 18 -6.13 -7.92 -10.07
C SER A 18 -4.73 -7.81 -9.48
N VAL A 19 -4.63 -7.63 -8.17
CA VAL A 19 -3.36 -7.67 -7.43
C VAL A 19 -2.73 -9.06 -7.54
N ALA A 20 -3.50 -10.12 -7.25
CA ALA A 20 -3.02 -11.49 -7.35
C ALA A 20 -2.47 -11.81 -8.75
N ARG A 21 -3.23 -11.50 -9.81
CA ARG A 21 -2.78 -11.70 -11.20
C ARG A 21 -1.51 -10.93 -11.54
N ALA A 22 -1.32 -9.72 -11.00
CA ALA A 22 -0.10 -8.95 -11.24
C ALA A 22 1.13 -9.66 -10.63
N VAL A 23 1.00 -10.21 -9.43
CA VAL A 23 2.05 -10.96 -8.71
C VAL A 23 2.29 -12.33 -9.36
N GLU A 24 1.24 -13.06 -9.74
CA GLU A 24 1.32 -14.36 -10.41
C GLU A 24 2.05 -14.27 -11.77
N LYS A 25 1.83 -13.19 -12.54
CA LYS A 25 2.55 -12.92 -13.79
C LYS A 25 4.06 -12.76 -13.59
N LEU A 26 4.50 -12.44 -12.39
CA LEU A 26 5.92 -12.34 -12.01
C LEU A 26 6.51 -13.69 -11.56
N GLY A 27 5.72 -14.78 -11.60
CA GLY A 27 6.15 -16.13 -11.25
C GLY A 27 6.11 -16.45 -9.77
N HIS A 28 5.35 -15.69 -8.98
CA HIS A 28 5.15 -15.93 -7.55
C HIS A 28 3.78 -16.54 -7.27
N SER A 29 3.70 -17.37 -6.24
CA SER A 29 2.41 -17.89 -5.75
C SER A 29 1.70 -16.81 -4.92
N VAL A 30 0.36 -16.81 -4.97
CA VAL A 30 -0.45 -15.86 -4.20
C VAL A 30 -1.45 -16.64 -3.35
N GLU A 31 -1.54 -16.28 -2.08
CA GLU A 31 -2.57 -16.72 -1.15
C GLU A 31 -3.45 -15.53 -0.79
N ILE A 32 -4.72 -15.53 -1.24
CA ILE A 32 -5.72 -14.55 -0.79
C ILE A 32 -6.38 -15.14 0.45
N THR A 33 -6.29 -14.45 1.58
CA THR A 33 -6.77 -14.99 2.86
C THR A 33 -7.35 -13.92 3.78
N ASP A 34 -8.37 -14.30 4.53
CA ASP A 34 -8.93 -13.57 5.67
C ASP A 34 -8.64 -14.28 7.00
N ASN A 35 -7.82 -15.34 6.96
CA ASN A 35 -7.43 -16.08 8.14
C ASN A 35 -6.25 -15.39 8.85
N PRO A 36 -6.41 -14.97 10.14
CA PRO A 36 -5.36 -14.35 10.92
C PRO A 36 -4.07 -15.17 11.02
N GLU A 37 -4.17 -16.51 11.15
CA GLU A 37 -3.00 -17.38 11.26
C GLU A 37 -2.17 -17.42 9.96
N ASN A 38 -2.84 -17.37 8.79
CA ASN A 38 -2.14 -17.34 7.51
C ASN A 38 -1.42 -16.00 7.32
N VAL A 39 -2.04 -14.90 7.76
CA VAL A 39 -1.37 -13.58 7.78
C VAL A 39 -0.14 -13.61 8.67
N LEU A 40 -0.22 -14.17 9.88
CA LEU A 40 0.91 -14.28 10.83
C LEU A 40 2.08 -15.13 10.31
N LYS A 41 1.82 -16.08 9.40
CA LYS A 41 2.82 -16.95 8.77
C LYS A 41 3.34 -16.40 7.43
N ALA A 42 2.83 -15.25 6.99
CA ALA A 42 3.18 -14.66 5.70
C ALA A 42 4.68 -14.33 5.61
N LYS A 43 5.26 -14.56 4.44
CA LYS A 43 6.64 -14.17 4.11
C LYS A 43 6.71 -12.83 3.40
N ALA A 44 5.60 -12.38 2.83
CA ALA A 44 5.37 -11.08 2.24
C ALA A 44 3.88 -10.80 2.24
N VAL A 45 3.48 -9.59 2.54
CA VAL A 45 2.07 -9.17 2.62
C VAL A 45 1.81 -8.07 1.62
N ILE A 46 0.73 -8.20 0.85
CA ILE A 46 0.12 -7.09 0.13
C ILE A 46 -1.23 -6.80 0.80
N PHE A 47 -1.44 -5.55 1.17
CA PHE A 47 -2.63 -5.05 1.84
C PHE A 47 -3.35 -4.06 0.92
N PRO A 48 -4.15 -4.55 -0.05
CA PRO A 48 -4.92 -3.70 -0.93
C PRO A 48 -6.17 -3.19 -0.23
N GLY A 49 -6.70 -2.07 -0.70
CA GLY A 49 -7.94 -1.56 -0.18
C GLY A 49 -8.68 -0.64 -1.12
N GLN A 50 -10.00 -0.71 -1.06
CA GLN A 50 -10.94 0.20 -1.72
C GLN A 50 -12.16 0.38 -0.81
N GLY A 51 -12.86 1.51 -0.98
CA GLY A 51 -14.02 1.85 -0.17
C GLY A 51 -13.68 2.81 0.96
N ALA A 52 -14.46 2.80 2.02
CA ALA A 52 -14.34 3.73 3.14
C ALA A 52 -13.52 3.15 4.30
N SER A 53 -12.74 4.01 4.96
CA SER A 53 -11.90 3.65 6.11
C SER A 53 -12.70 3.01 7.25
N GLU A 54 -13.89 3.55 7.56
CA GLU A 54 -14.74 3.03 8.63
C GLU A 54 -15.17 1.58 8.38
N SER A 55 -15.70 1.29 7.19
CA SER A 55 -16.15 -0.06 6.83
C SER A 55 -14.97 -1.05 6.78
N ALA A 56 -13.82 -0.59 6.29
CA ALA A 56 -12.61 -1.40 6.23
C ALA A 56 -12.09 -1.75 7.64
N MET A 57 -11.98 -0.77 8.54
CA MET A 57 -11.55 -1.02 9.92
C MET A 57 -12.54 -1.91 10.68
N LYS A 58 -13.84 -1.73 10.47
CA LYS A 58 -14.86 -2.61 11.04
C LYS A 58 -14.67 -4.07 10.56
N ALA A 59 -14.44 -4.27 9.27
CA ALA A 59 -14.20 -5.60 8.71
C ALA A 59 -12.91 -6.23 9.25
N LEU A 60 -11.83 -5.44 9.37
CA LEU A 60 -10.56 -5.90 9.96
C LEU A 60 -10.73 -6.35 11.41
N HIS A 61 -11.52 -5.61 12.22
CA HIS A 61 -11.84 -6.01 13.59
C HIS A 61 -12.69 -7.28 13.63
N GLN A 62 -13.74 -7.37 12.81
CA GLN A 62 -14.62 -8.54 12.76
C GLN A 62 -13.88 -9.83 12.38
N LYS A 63 -12.87 -9.71 11.52
CA LYS A 63 -12.04 -10.84 11.07
C LYS A 63 -10.79 -11.06 11.94
N ASN A 64 -10.61 -10.30 13.02
CA ASN A 64 -9.44 -10.35 13.90
C ASN A 64 -8.10 -10.15 13.18
N LEU A 65 -8.08 -9.32 12.12
CA LEU A 65 -6.89 -9.08 11.28
C LEU A 65 -6.01 -7.92 11.78
N VAL A 66 -6.51 -7.06 12.67
CA VAL A 66 -5.76 -5.88 13.15
C VAL A 66 -4.44 -6.27 13.84
N VAL A 67 -4.50 -7.20 14.78
CA VAL A 67 -3.30 -7.67 15.51
C VAL A 67 -2.31 -8.38 14.58
N PRO A 68 -2.73 -9.36 13.75
CA PRO A 68 -1.84 -9.99 12.78
C PRO A 68 -1.13 -9.02 11.83
N LEU A 69 -1.82 -8.00 11.32
CA LEU A 69 -1.21 -6.99 10.45
C LEU A 69 -0.12 -6.19 11.16
N LYS A 70 -0.38 -5.77 12.41
CA LYS A 70 0.62 -5.08 13.22
C LYS A 70 1.82 -5.98 13.53
N GLU A 71 1.57 -7.24 13.88
CA GLU A 71 2.65 -8.17 14.20
C GLU A 71 3.56 -8.48 13.01
N VAL A 72 3.03 -8.71 11.82
CA VAL A 72 3.88 -9.02 10.65
C VAL A 72 4.76 -7.83 10.28
N ILE A 73 4.26 -6.60 10.38
CA ILE A 73 5.06 -5.39 10.16
C ILE A 73 6.16 -5.29 11.22
N ASN A 74 5.81 -5.44 12.51
CA ASN A 74 6.77 -5.35 13.62
C ASN A 74 7.83 -6.48 13.58
N LYS A 75 7.51 -7.62 12.97
CA LYS A 75 8.46 -8.73 12.74
C LYS A 75 9.37 -8.53 11.54
N GLY A 76 9.23 -7.42 10.82
CA GLY A 76 10.04 -7.13 9.64
C GLY A 76 9.60 -7.86 8.38
N VAL A 77 8.37 -8.41 8.34
CA VAL A 77 7.83 -9.04 7.13
C VAL A 77 7.60 -7.97 6.07
N PRO A 78 8.11 -8.11 4.84
CA PRO A 78 7.87 -7.17 3.75
C PRO A 78 6.37 -6.91 3.55
N PHE A 79 5.98 -5.65 3.59
CA PHE A 79 4.59 -5.23 3.57
C PHE A 79 4.34 -4.14 2.52
N PHE A 80 3.31 -4.33 1.70
CA PHE A 80 2.93 -3.38 0.66
C PHE A 80 1.46 -2.97 0.79
N GLY A 81 1.22 -1.73 1.26
CA GLY A 81 -0.11 -1.11 1.30
C GLY A 81 -0.50 -0.48 -0.03
N VAL A 82 -1.75 -0.66 -0.49
CA VAL A 82 -2.24 -0.08 -1.76
C VAL A 82 -3.51 0.72 -1.53
N CYS A 83 -3.50 1.99 -1.90
CA CYS A 83 -4.60 2.96 -1.85
C CYS A 83 -5.19 3.07 -0.43
N LEU A 84 -6.38 2.55 -0.17
CA LEU A 84 -6.94 2.50 1.19
C LEU A 84 -5.99 1.77 2.16
N GLY A 85 -5.25 0.76 1.68
CA GLY A 85 -4.23 0.08 2.47
C GLY A 85 -3.11 1.00 2.96
N LEU A 86 -2.75 2.05 2.22
CA LEU A 86 -1.86 3.13 2.70
C LEU A 86 -2.56 3.96 3.77
N GLN A 87 -3.81 4.38 3.51
CA GLN A 87 -4.55 5.27 4.38
C GLN A 87 -4.81 4.67 5.76
N LEU A 88 -5.06 3.35 5.82
CA LEU A 88 -5.30 2.62 7.06
C LEU A 88 -4.04 2.42 7.92
N LEU A 89 -2.84 2.68 7.39
CA LEU A 89 -1.60 2.60 8.18
C LEU A 89 -1.48 3.73 9.22
N PHE A 90 -2.12 4.87 8.99
CA PHE A 90 -2.06 6.03 9.88
C PHE A 90 -2.82 5.81 11.20
N ASP A 91 -2.76 6.78 12.10
CA ASP A 91 -3.47 6.72 13.38
C ASP A 91 -4.97 6.85 13.22
N SER A 92 -5.41 7.69 12.27
CA SER A 92 -6.84 7.99 12.05
C SER A 92 -7.15 8.45 10.63
N SER A 93 -8.43 8.40 10.30
CA SER A 93 -9.00 8.95 9.06
C SER A 93 -10.12 9.93 9.37
N GLU A 94 -10.16 11.06 8.65
CA GLU A 94 -11.31 11.98 8.65
C GLU A 94 -12.56 11.33 8.02
N GLU A 95 -12.38 10.28 7.22
CA GLU A 95 -13.49 9.51 6.67
C GLU A 95 -14.15 8.68 7.79
N GLY A 96 -15.32 9.14 8.27
CA GLY A 96 -16.05 8.52 9.37
C GLY A 96 -15.39 8.71 10.76
N VAL A 97 -14.41 9.63 10.89
CA VAL A 97 -13.68 9.85 12.15
C VAL A 97 -13.16 8.54 12.73
N THR A 98 -12.52 7.74 11.88
CA THR A 98 -12.18 6.35 12.17
C THR A 98 -10.76 6.22 12.73
N PRO A 99 -10.56 5.59 13.91
CA PRO A 99 -9.25 5.10 14.33
C PRO A 99 -8.76 4.02 13.36
N CYS A 100 -7.49 4.12 12.94
CA CYS A 100 -6.89 3.20 11.99
C CYS A 100 -5.81 2.31 12.64
N LEU A 101 -4.86 1.79 11.88
CA LEU A 101 -3.90 0.82 12.41
C LEU A 101 -2.82 1.44 13.30
N GLY A 102 -2.49 2.73 13.13
CA GLY A 102 -1.46 3.42 13.93
C GLY A 102 -0.07 2.80 13.77
N LEU A 103 0.30 2.47 12.53
CA LEU A 103 1.60 1.90 12.17
C LEU A 103 2.55 2.96 11.59
N ALA A 104 1.97 4.05 11.09
CA ALA A 104 2.63 5.26 10.69
C ALA A 104 1.93 6.43 11.37
N HIS A 105 2.65 7.23 12.18
CA HIS A 105 2.05 8.38 12.83
C HIS A 105 1.61 9.42 11.81
N GLY A 106 0.41 9.96 12.03
CA GLY A 106 -0.23 10.90 11.14
C GLY A 106 -1.71 10.59 10.90
N LYS A 107 -2.28 11.17 9.89
CA LYS A 107 -3.72 11.05 9.61
C LYS A 107 -4.02 11.01 8.12
N THR A 108 -5.18 10.48 7.79
CA THR A 108 -5.78 10.56 6.45
C THR A 108 -6.80 11.69 6.44
N ILE A 109 -6.69 12.61 5.48
CA ILE A 109 -7.56 13.78 5.37
C ILE A 109 -8.20 13.88 3.98
N LEU A 110 -9.31 14.62 3.88
CA LEU A 110 -10.04 14.84 2.64
C LEU A 110 -9.26 15.80 1.72
N LEU A 111 -9.23 15.52 0.42
CA LEU A 111 -8.74 16.48 -0.59
C LEU A 111 -9.50 17.82 -0.48
N PRO A 112 -8.83 18.97 -0.69
CA PRO A 112 -9.48 20.26 -0.52
C PRO A 112 -10.57 20.51 -1.57
N GLU A 113 -11.53 21.38 -1.26
CA GLU A 113 -12.66 21.69 -2.15
C GLU A 113 -12.29 22.31 -3.49
N ARG A 114 -11.12 22.95 -3.55
CA ARG A 114 -10.62 23.59 -4.79
C ARG A 114 -10.20 22.59 -5.87
N VAL A 115 -10.14 21.30 -5.58
CA VAL A 115 -9.86 20.25 -6.55
C VAL A 115 -11.05 19.32 -6.72
N LYS A 116 -11.16 18.69 -7.91
CA LYS A 116 -12.21 17.70 -8.17
C LYS A 116 -11.99 16.46 -7.31
N ARG A 117 -13.03 15.99 -6.64
CA ARG A 117 -13.05 14.76 -5.86
C ARG A 117 -13.99 13.74 -6.49
N PRO A 118 -13.58 12.48 -6.64
CA PRO A 118 -12.23 11.95 -6.37
C PRO A 118 -11.18 12.45 -7.37
N HIS A 119 -9.90 12.46 -6.95
CA HIS A 119 -8.75 12.47 -7.87
C HIS A 119 -8.79 11.14 -8.62
N MET A 120 -9.14 11.17 -9.90
CA MET A 120 -9.31 9.98 -10.73
C MET A 120 -8.58 10.18 -12.06
N GLY A 121 -7.62 9.29 -12.33
CA GLY A 121 -6.85 9.32 -13.57
C GLY A 121 -5.36 9.09 -13.36
N TRP A 122 -4.61 9.34 -14.43
CA TRP A 122 -3.16 9.23 -14.44
C TRP A 122 -2.53 10.53 -13.95
N ASN A 123 -1.58 10.38 -13.01
CA ASN A 123 -0.81 11.52 -12.49
C ASN A 123 0.62 11.11 -12.18
N GLN A 124 1.51 12.08 -12.11
CA GLN A 124 2.94 11.88 -11.91
C GLN A 124 3.27 11.67 -10.44
N VAL A 125 4.26 10.81 -10.19
CA VAL A 125 4.88 10.62 -8.89
C VAL A 125 6.29 11.17 -8.93
N SER A 126 6.56 12.18 -8.11
CA SER A 126 7.87 12.79 -7.92
C SER A 126 8.56 12.15 -6.72
N LEU A 127 9.77 11.60 -6.91
CA LEU A 127 10.52 10.91 -5.87
C LEU A 127 11.37 11.88 -5.06
N ARG A 128 11.29 11.82 -3.74
CA ARG A 128 12.10 12.63 -2.83
C ARG A 128 13.53 12.10 -2.67
N TYR A 129 13.70 10.78 -2.81
CA TYR A 129 15.00 10.11 -2.74
C TYR A 129 15.00 8.81 -3.55
N LYS A 130 16.19 8.27 -3.82
CA LYS A 130 16.33 6.99 -4.53
C LYS A 130 15.94 5.83 -3.61
N HIS A 131 15.13 4.91 -4.11
CA HIS A 131 14.70 3.72 -3.38
C HIS A 131 14.56 2.55 -4.33
N HIS A 132 14.91 1.33 -3.90
CA HIS A 132 14.85 0.12 -4.72
C HIS A 132 13.44 -0.18 -5.27
N LEU A 133 12.39 0.24 -4.58
CA LEU A 133 11.01 0.11 -5.07
C LEU A 133 10.82 0.74 -6.46
N PHE A 134 11.55 1.79 -6.80
CA PHE A 134 11.49 2.49 -8.07
C PHE A 134 12.66 2.19 -9.01
N GLU A 135 13.40 1.09 -8.78
CA GLU A 135 14.50 0.70 -9.66
C GLU A 135 14.02 0.47 -11.10
N GLY A 136 14.63 1.18 -12.07
CA GLY A 136 14.23 1.14 -13.48
C GLY A 136 12.92 1.89 -13.80
N ILE A 137 12.36 2.64 -12.86
CA ILE A 137 11.22 3.55 -13.06
C ILE A 137 11.74 4.99 -13.00
N LYS A 138 11.46 5.77 -14.04
CA LYS A 138 11.89 7.17 -14.10
C LYS A 138 11.13 8.01 -13.09
N ASP A 139 11.80 9.02 -12.53
CA ASP A 139 11.12 10.07 -11.76
C ASP A 139 10.04 10.75 -12.59
N ASN A 140 8.99 11.23 -11.94
CA ASN A 140 7.81 11.82 -12.59
C ASN A 140 7.10 10.87 -13.57
N SER A 141 7.18 9.56 -13.33
CA SER A 141 6.38 8.57 -14.05
C SER A 141 4.91 8.63 -13.66
N TYR A 142 4.03 8.28 -14.61
CA TYR A 142 2.57 8.29 -14.42
C TYR A 142 2.08 6.99 -13.82
N PHE A 143 1.18 7.12 -12.81
CA PHE A 143 0.45 6.03 -12.19
C PHE A 143 -1.04 6.37 -12.13
N TYR A 144 -1.89 5.37 -11.94
CA TYR A 144 -3.34 5.53 -11.89
C TYR A 144 -3.83 5.73 -10.46
N PHE A 145 -4.51 6.85 -10.23
CA PHE A 145 -5.11 7.24 -8.97
C PHE A 145 -6.63 7.16 -9.01
N VAL A 146 -7.26 6.83 -7.90
CA VAL A 146 -8.68 6.99 -7.65
C VAL A 146 -8.93 7.07 -6.14
N HIS A 147 -8.95 8.30 -5.60
CA HIS A 147 -9.12 8.54 -4.16
C HIS A 147 -9.67 9.94 -3.87
N SER A 148 -10.39 10.09 -2.75
CA SER A 148 -10.84 11.38 -2.24
C SER A 148 -10.07 11.81 -0.99
N TYR A 149 -9.43 10.87 -0.29
CA TYR A 149 -8.63 11.11 0.91
C TYR A 149 -7.17 10.77 0.64
N TYR A 150 -6.26 11.39 1.39
CA TYR A 150 -4.82 11.16 1.27
C TYR A 150 -4.14 11.18 2.63
N GLY A 151 -3.01 10.49 2.76
CA GLY A 151 -2.23 10.41 3.97
C GLY A 151 -1.34 11.63 4.21
N VAL A 152 -1.31 12.10 5.46
CA VAL A 152 -0.42 13.14 5.95
C VAL A 152 0.42 12.55 7.08
N PRO A 153 1.60 11.99 6.79
CA PRO A 153 2.50 11.48 7.81
C PRO A 153 3.11 12.64 8.63
N ASP A 154 3.22 12.45 9.93
CA ASP A 154 3.89 13.39 10.83
C ASP A 154 5.40 13.40 10.56
N ASP A 155 6.00 12.23 10.32
CA ASP A 155 7.39 12.09 9.92
C ASP A 155 7.53 12.15 8.38
N GLN A 156 8.02 13.28 7.89
CA GLN A 156 8.24 13.51 6.48
C GLN A 156 9.37 12.67 5.86
N SER A 157 10.23 12.06 6.65
CA SER A 157 11.27 11.15 6.17
C SER A 157 10.70 9.85 5.59
N MET A 158 9.48 9.47 6.01
CA MET A 158 8.74 8.32 5.47
C MET A 158 8.18 8.56 4.06
N VAL A 159 8.12 9.82 3.59
CA VAL A 159 7.57 10.17 2.28
C VAL A 159 8.60 9.91 1.20
N LEU A 160 8.49 8.80 0.51
CA LEU A 160 9.33 8.45 -0.64
C LEU A 160 8.93 9.19 -1.90
N GLY A 161 7.63 9.43 -2.11
CA GLY A 161 7.15 10.10 -3.31
C GLY A 161 5.91 10.94 -3.05
N THR A 162 5.80 12.01 -3.82
CA THR A 162 4.69 12.97 -3.76
C THR A 162 4.02 13.11 -5.13
N THR A 163 2.81 13.63 -5.12
CA THR A 163 2.04 13.93 -6.33
C THR A 163 1.35 15.27 -6.15
N ASP A 164 1.38 16.11 -7.18
CA ASP A 164 0.64 17.37 -7.21
C ASP A 164 -0.76 17.14 -7.82
N TYR A 165 -1.77 17.56 -7.07
CA TYR A 165 -3.16 17.64 -7.53
C TYR A 165 -3.80 18.90 -6.94
N GLY A 166 -3.24 20.08 -7.26
CA GLY A 166 -3.59 21.36 -6.65
C GLY A 166 -3.13 21.50 -5.20
N ILE A 167 -2.65 20.42 -4.62
CA ILE A 167 -1.83 20.31 -3.42
C ILE A 167 -0.79 19.22 -3.66
N GLU A 168 0.37 19.36 -3.05
CA GLU A 168 1.32 18.24 -2.96
C GLU A 168 0.90 17.32 -1.82
N PHE A 169 0.78 16.01 -2.10
CA PHE A 169 0.43 15.01 -1.08
C PHE A 169 1.34 13.78 -1.16
N CYS A 170 1.45 13.04 -0.05
CA CYS A 170 2.17 11.78 0.02
C CYS A 170 1.49 10.74 -0.88
N SER A 171 2.15 10.34 -1.96
CA SER A 171 1.68 9.30 -2.87
C SER A 171 2.43 7.98 -2.72
N VAL A 172 3.60 8.01 -2.09
CA VAL A 172 4.37 6.80 -1.73
C VAL A 172 4.99 6.98 -0.35
N LEU A 173 4.75 6.03 0.51
CA LEU A 173 5.35 5.92 1.84
C LEU A 173 6.32 4.75 1.85
N ALA A 174 7.50 4.93 2.48
CA ALA A 174 8.47 3.86 2.68
C ALA A 174 9.19 4.04 4.00
N VAL A 175 9.20 3.00 4.82
CA VAL A 175 9.94 2.91 6.08
C VAL A 175 10.25 1.45 6.38
N ASP A 176 11.51 1.12 6.62
CA ASP A 176 11.98 -0.23 6.91
C ASP A 176 11.42 -1.30 5.92
N ASN A 177 10.63 -2.25 6.43
CA ASN A 177 9.97 -3.31 5.66
C ASN A 177 8.61 -2.91 5.08
N LEU A 178 8.14 -1.69 5.34
CA LEU A 178 6.83 -1.18 4.93
C LEU A 178 6.96 -0.22 3.75
N VAL A 179 6.25 -0.52 2.67
CA VAL A 179 6.02 0.43 1.58
C VAL A 179 4.52 0.54 1.32
N ALA A 180 4.08 1.70 0.88
CA ALA A 180 2.68 1.87 0.50
C ALA A 180 2.49 2.94 -0.58
N THR A 181 1.48 2.76 -1.43
CA THR A 181 1.16 3.70 -2.52
C THR A 181 -0.29 4.16 -2.45
N GLN A 182 -0.53 5.44 -2.73
CA GLN A 182 -1.89 5.98 -2.87
C GLN A 182 -2.50 5.60 -4.21
N PHE A 183 -1.68 5.44 -5.24
CA PHE A 183 -2.10 4.94 -6.55
C PHE A 183 -2.24 3.41 -6.56
N HIS A 184 -2.81 2.90 -7.63
CA HIS A 184 -3.05 1.47 -7.86
C HIS A 184 -2.01 0.89 -8.82
N PRO A 185 -0.95 0.20 -8.34
CA PRO A 185 0.03 -0.43 -9.23
C PRO A 185 -0.62 -1.42 -10.19
N GLU A 186 -1.62 -2.20 -9.74
CA GLU A 186 -2.34 -3.20 -10.55
C GLU A 186 -3.15 -2.58 -11.70
N LYS A 187 -3.36 -1.24 -11.67
CA LYS A 187 -4.01 -0.47 -12.74
C LYS A 187 -3.04 0.43 -13.51
N SER A 188 -1.76 0.42 -13.16
CA SER A 188 -0.74 1.33 -13.69
C SER A 188 0.12 0.71 -14.80
N GLY A 189 -0.39 -0.33 -15.47
CA GLY A 189 0.27 -0.95 -16.63
C GLY A 189 1.64 -1.53 -16.30
N ALA A 190 2.59 -1.38 -17.22
CA ALA A 190 3.93 -1.96 -17.10
C ALA A 190 4.71 -1.41 -15.89
N LEU A 191 4.54 -0.12 -15.56
CA LEU A 191 5.23 0.49 -14.43
C LEU A 191 4.72 -0.05 -13.09
N GLY A 192 3.42 -0.31 -12.98
CA GLY A 192 2.84 -0.93 -11.80
C GLY A 192 3.31 -2.37 -11.60
N VAL A 193 3.42 -3.15 -12.70
CA VAL A 193 4.01 -4.50 -12.66
C VAL A 193 5.48 -4.43 -12.23
N ARG A 194 6.26 -3.47 -12.77
CA ARG A 194 7.65 -3.25 -12.37
C ARG A 194 7.78 -2.91 -10.90
N LEU A 195 6.86 -2.13 -10.34
CA LEU A 195 6.85 -1.78 -8.92
C LEU A 195 6.65 -3.03 -8.03
N TYR A 196 5.70 -3.91 -8.38
CA TYR A 196 5.53 -5.20 -7.70
C TYR A 196 6.77 -6.09 -7.85
N GLN A 197 7.36 -6.13 -9.03
CA GLN A 197 8.61 -6.87 -9.26
C GLN A 197 9.73 -6.37 -8.34
N ASN A 198 9.91 -5.06 -8.26
CA ASN A 198 10.93 -4.46 -7.38
C ASN A 198 10.67 -4.77 -5.90
N PHE A 199 9.40 -4.68 -5.44
CA PHE A 199 9.03 -5.09 -4.09
C PHE A 199 9.45 -6.53 -3.80
N LEU A 200 9.11 -7.45 -4.70
CA LEU A 200 9.42 -8.87 -4.54
C LEU A 200 10.93 -9.17 -4.63
N GLU A 201 11.66 -8.45 -5.47
CA GLU A 201 13.09 -8.67 -5.65
C GLU A 201 13.93 -8.08 -4.52
N TYR A 202 13.65 -6.86 -4.09
CA TYR A 202 14.50 -6.13 -3.16
C TYR A 202 14.06 -6.22 -1.71
N MET A 203 12.76 -6.22 -1.44
CA MET A 203 12.27 -6.30 -0.07
C MET A 203 12.05 -7.74 0.39
N VAL A 204 11.53 -8.61 -0.46
CA VAL A 204 11.26 -10.01 -0.07
C VAL A 204 12.52 -10.86 -0.12
N LYS A 205 13.38 -10.72 -1.14
CA LYS A 205 14.64 -11.47 -1.25
C LYS A 205 15.78 -10.83 -0.44
N GLY A 206 15.76 -9.50 -0.26
CA GLY A 206 16.76 -8.78 0.52
C GLY A 206 16.78 -9.18 1.99
N THR A 207 15.63 -9.46 2.58
CA THR A 207 15.49 -9.97 3.96
C THR A 207 16.00 -11.40 4.14
N SER A 208 16.23 -12.14 3.02
CA SER A 208 16.78 -13.51 3.05
C SER A 208 18.30 -13.57 3.05
N ARG A 209 18.99 -12.43 3.09
CA ARG A 209 20.47 -12.32 3.06
C ARG A 209 21.09 -11.82 4.36
N GLY A 210 20.30 -11.79 5.45
CA GLY A 210 20.78 -11.50 6.81
C GLY A 210 21.01 -12.77 7.62
#